data_01ea894efd2d6c4f694eabfbd0541238
#
_entry.id   01ea894efd2d6c4f694eabfbd0541238
#
_cell.length_a   1.000
_cell.length_b   1.000
_cell.length_c   1.000
_cell.angle_alpha   90.00
_cell.angle_beta   90.00
_cell.angle_gamma   90.00
#
_symmetry.space_group_name_H-M   'P 1'
#
loop_
_entity.id
_entity.type
_entity.pdbx_description
1 polymer ?
#
loop_
_entity_poly.entity_id
_entity_poly.type
_entity_poly.pdbx_seq_one_letter_code
_entity_poly.pdbx_strand_id
1 'polypeptide(L)'
;MAEKNYIPRLKKLYREELRQQMTTAFGYANPMEIPKLEKIVVNMGVGSAASDSKKIGAACDDLAAITGQKPQITKAKQSIANFKLREGVSIGAKVTLRRDRMYEFLDRLVNVALPRVRDFRGLSAKSFDGNGNYSMGLKEQIVFPEIDYDRVDTIRGMNVVICTTANTDNEARELLRGFNLPFPKNDKQQAASNVGTDKV
;
A
#
# COMPACT_ATOMS: atom_id res chain seq x y z
N MET A 1 23.53 -9.30 -12.91
CA MET A 1 24.07 -9.04 -11.55
C MET A 1 23.52 -7.71 -11.10
N ALA A 2 22.72 -7.65 -10.03
CA ALA A 2 22.23 -6.39 -9.50
C ALA A 2 23.42 -5.62 -8.91
N GLU A 3 23.55 -4.34 -9.29
CA GLU A 3 24.60 -3.48 -8.74
C GLU A 3 24.49 -3.47 -7.23
N LYS A 4 25.55 -3.86 -6.54
CA LYS A 4 25.62 -3.98 -5.05
C LYS A 4 25.37 -2.67 -4.29
N ASN A 5 25.20 -1.53 -4.96
CA ASN A 5 25.08 -0.19 -4.37
C ASN A 5 23.80 0.56 -4.76
N TYR A 6 22.80 -0.11 -5.36
CA TYR A 6 21.55 0.58 -5.68
C TYR A 6 20.74 0.87 -4.43
N ILE A 7 20.42 2.13 -4.20
CA ILE A 7 19.55 2.59 -3.11
C ILE A 7 18.30 3.24 -3.75
N PRO A 8 17.09 2.74 -3.45
CA PRO A 8 15.85 3.33 -3.93
C PRO A 8 15.73 4.82 -3.61
N ARG A 9 15.21 5.60 -4.56
CA ARG A 9 15.06 7.06 -4.42
C ARG A 9 14.32 7.45 -3.15
N LEU A 10 13.16 6.84 -2.87
CA LEU A 10 12.38 7.13 -1.67
C LEU A 10 13.08 6.71 -0.37
N LYS A 11 13.90 5.67 -0.40
CA LYS A 11 14.72 5.29 0.76
C LYS A 11 15.79 6.31 1.06
N LYS A 12 16.40 6.92 0.03
CA LYS A 12 17.35 8.03 0.16
C LYS A 12 16.65 9.26 0.72
N LEU A 13 15.52 9.67 0.13
CA LEU A 13 14.68 10.77 0.59
C LEU A 13 14.32 10.63 2.09
N TYR A 14 13.89 9.43 2.51
CA TYR A 14 13.58 9.16 3.92
C TYR A 14 14.77 9.40 4.83
N ARG A 15 15.98 8.95 4.45
CA ARG A 15 17.18 9.06 5.28
C ARG A 15 17.72 10.49 5.38
N GLU A 16 17.69 11.24 4.30
CA GLU A 16 18.30 12.56 4.18
C GLU A 16 17.37 13.68 4.63
N GLU A 17 16.07 13.59 4.32
CA GLU A 17 15.13 14.70 4.50
C GLU A 17 14.02 14.36 5.52
N LEU A 18 13.25 13.27 5.28
CA LEU A 18 12.02 13.02 6.03
C LEU A 18 12.27 12.76 7.52
N ARG A 19 13.39 12.12 7.87
CA ARG A 19 13.73 11.90 9.28
C ARG A 19 13.90 13.21 10.03
N GLN A 20 14.56 14.21 9.44
CA GLN A 20 14.73 15.53 10.06
C GLN A 20 13.40 16.26 10.15
N GLN A 21 12.59 16.26 9.08
CA GLN A 21 11.26 16.87 9.08
C GLN A 21 10.36 16.29 10.16
N MET A 22 10.31 14.97 10.30
CA MET A 22 9.52 14.28 11.33
C MET A 22 10.02 14.62 12.74
N THR A 23 11.33 14.67 12.96
CA THR A 23 11.89 15.06 14.27
C THR A 23 11.50 16.48 14.63
N THR A 24 11.56 17.42 13.69
CA THR A 24 11.17 18.82 13.92
C THR A 24 9.65 18.96 14.15
N ALA A 25 8.83 18.19 13.45
CA ALA A 25 7.37 18.27 13.55
C ALA A 25 6.81 17.68 14.84
N PHE A 26 7.38 16.57 15.33
CA PHE A 26 6.84 15.81 16.45
C PHE A 26 7.76 15.81 17.70
N GLY A 27 8.97 16.33 17.59
CA GLY A 27 9.88 16.49 18.75
C GLY A 27 10.41 15.18 19.32
N TYR A 28 10.67 14.16 18.48
CA TYR A 28 11.22 12.87 18.95
C TYR A 28 12.57 13.05 19.63
N ALA A 29 12.70 12.52 20.85
CA ALA A 29 13.95 12.54 21.60
C ALA A 29 14.96 11.49 21.09
N ASN A 30 14.45 10.35 20.59
CA ASN A 30 15.28 9.25 20.11
C ASN A 30 15.11 9.06 18.59
N PRO A 31 16.21 9.03 17.81
CA PRO A 31 16.14 8.74 16.38
C PRO A 31 15.49 7.40 16.00
N MET A 32 15.38 6.46 16.92
CA MET A 32 14.74 5.16 16.71
C MET A 32 13.21 5.20 16.85
N GLU A 33 12.66 6.25 17.46
CA GLU A 33 11.20 6.47 17.58
C GLU A 33 10.59 7.01 16.29
N ILE A 34 11.42 7.60 15.42
CA ILE A 34 10.95 8.20 14.17
C ILE A 34 10.23 7.15 13.32
N PRO A 35 8.97 7.41 12.92
CA PRO A 35 8.19 6.49 12.11
C PRO A 35 8.88 6.15 10.79
N LYS A 36 8.76 4.89 10.39
CA LYS A 36 9.28 4.36 9.12
C LYS A 36 8.29 3.41 8.49
N LEU A 37 8.42 3.19 7.19
CA LEU A 37 7.69 2.13 6.51
C LEU A 37 8.23 0.77 6.96
N GLU A 38 7.33 -0.13 7.36
CA GLU A 38 7.67 -1.50 7.76
C GLU A 38 7.49 -2.49 6.60
N LYS A 39 6.31 -2.47 5.99
CA LYS A 39 5.93 -3.35 4.87
C LYS A 39 4.79 -2.74 4.07
N ILE A 40 4.67 -3.17 2.82
CA ILE A 40 3.48 -2.94 2.00
C ILE A 40 2.90 -4.30 1.64
N VAL A 41 1.61 -4.48 1.86
CA VAL A 41 0.88 -5.69 1.49
C VAL A 41 -0.06 -5.35 0.34
N VAL A 42 0.13 -6.05 -0.77
CA VAL A 42 -0.78 -5.96 -1.93
C VAL A 42 -1.60 -7.24 -1.95
N ASN A 43 -2.92 -7.10 -1.96
CA ASN A 43 -3.86 -8.20 -1.98
C ASN A 43 -4.83 -8.07 -3.15
N MET A 44 -5.06 -9.17 -3.85
CA MET A 44 -6.05 -9.28 -4.91
C MET A 44 -7.04 -10.40 -4.57
N GLY A 45 -8.31 -10.02 -4.36
CA GLY A 45 -9.39 -10.97 -4.11
C GLY A 45 -9.98 -11.46 -5.44
N VAL A 46 -10.06 -12.77 -5.64
CA VAL A 46 -10.61 -13.40 -6.85
C VAL A 46 -11.76 -14.32 -6.45
N GLY A 47 -12.92 -13.73 -6.13
CA GLY A 47 -14.11 -14.50 -5.72
C GLY A 47 -14.58 -15.50 -6.78
N SER A 48 -14.44 -15.16 -8.08
CA SER A 48 -14.77 -16.04 -9.21
C SER A 48 -13.88 -17.28 -9.30
N ALA A 49 -12.75 -17.32 -8.59
CA ALA A 49 -11.87 -18.48 -8.53
C ALA A 49 -12.49 -19.67 -7.77
N ALA A 50 -13.55 -19.44 -6.99
CA ALA A 50 -14.31 -20.52 -6.36
C ALA A 50 -14.95 -21.46 -7.40
N SER A 51 -15.34 -20.92 -8.57
CA SER A 51 -15.89 -21.69 -9.67
C SER A 51 -14.87 -22.05 -10.76
N ASP A 52 -13.82 -21.23 -10.91
CA ASP A 52 -12.78 -21.42 -11.94
C ASP A 52 -11.38 -21.17 -11.35
N SER A 53 -10.69 -22.23 -11.00
CA SER A 53 -9.35 -22.16 -10.40
C SER A 53 -8.27 -21.57 -11.30
N LYS A 54 -8.46 -21.53 -12.63
CA LYS A 54 -7.49 -20.96 -13.57
C LYS A 54 -7.33 -19.44 -13.37
N LYS A 55 -8.39 -18.75 -12.95
CA LYS A 55 -8.39 -17.29 -12.71
C LYS A 55 -7.42 -16.85 -11.61
N ILE A 56 -7.09 -17.74 -10.69
CA ILE A 56 -6.06 -17.47 -9.67
C ILE A 56 -4.67 -17.40 -10.28
N GLY A 57 -4.38 -18.26 -11.27
CA GLY A 57 -3.10 -18.22 -11.99
C GLY A 57 -2.87 -16.86 -12.62
N ALA A 58 -3.83 -16.37 -13.41
CA ALA A 58 -3.77 -15.05 -14.04
C ALA A 58 -3.59 -13.92 -13.01
N ALA A 59 -4.33 -13.94 -11.89
CA ALA A 59 -4.17 -12.96 -10.83
C ALA A 59 -2.79 -13.02 -10.14
N CYS A 60 -2.20 -14.21 -10.02
CA CYS A 60 -0.84 -14.35 -9.51
C CYS A 60 0.19 -13.79 -10.49
N ASP A 61 0.00 -14.03 -11.79
CA ASP A 61 0.90 -13.51 -12.83
C ASP A 61 0.86 -11.98 -12.88
N ASP A 62 -0.35 -11.38 -12.81
CA ASP A 62 -0.53 -9.94 -12.72
C ASP A 62 0.20 -9.36 -11.49
N LEU A 63 -0.02 -9.95 -10.30
CA LEU A 63 0.66 -9.48 -9.08
C LEU A 63 2.18 -9.68 -9.13
N ALA A 64 2.65 -10.76 -9.75
CA ALA A 64 4.08 -10.99 -9.93
C ALA A 64 4.71 -9.95 -10.85
N ALA A 65 4.03 -9.58 -11.94
CA ALA A 65 4.46 -8.53 -12.85
C ALA A 65 4.56 -7.18 -12.14
N ILE A 66 3.52 -6.78 -11.38
CA ILE A 66 3.46 -5.51 -10.65
C ILE A 66 4.52 -5.43 -9.55
N THR A 67 4.69 -6.49 -8.76
CA THR A 67 5.50 -6.46 -7.52
C THR A 67 6.92 -6.96 -7.70
N GLY A 68 7.20 -7.68 -8.79
CA GLY A 68 8.47 -8.37 -9.00
C GLY A 68 8.75 -9.50 -8.00
N GLN A 69 7.71 -9.99 -7.31
CA GLN A 69 7.82 -11.04 -6.30
C GLN A 69 6.68 -12.05 -6.47
N LYS A 70 6.98 -13.35 -6.34
CA LYS A 70 5.99 -14.43 -6.44
C LYS A 70 4.91 -14.27 -5.37
N PRO A 71 3.61 -14.18 -5.74
CA PRO A 71 2.51 -14.06 -4.80
C PRO A 71 2.27 -15.33 -4.00
N GLN A 72 1.72 -15.16 -2.81
CA GLN A 72 1.19 -16.24 -2.00
C GLN A 72 -0.30 -16.38 -2.27
N ILE A 73 -0.74 -17.56 -2.66
CA ILE A 73 -2.16 -17.87 -2.83
C ILE A 73 -2.82 -17.94 -1.46
N THR A 74 -3.97 -17.27 -1.31
CA THR A 74 -4.77 -17.28 -0.10
C THR A 74 -5.96 -18.21 -0.26
N LYS A 75 -6.16 -19.10 0.73
CA LYS A 75 -7.21 -20.11 0.74
C LYS A 75 -8.34 -19.72 1.70
N ALA A 76 -9.54 -20.17 1.41
CA ALA A 76 -10.69 -20.02 2.29
C ALA A 76 -10.46 -20.76 3.61
N LYS A 77 -10.77 -20.10 4.72
CA LYS A 77 -10.64 -20.69 6.08
C LYS A 77 -11.89 -21.45 6.52
N GLN A 78 -13.05 -21.12 5.95
CA GLN A 78 -14.35 -21.72 6.29
C GLN A 78 -15.18 -21.96 5.03
N SER A 79 -16.05 -22.94 5.10
CA SER A 79 -17.03 -23.22 4.06
C SER A 79 -18.26 -22.34 4.24
N ILE A 80 -18.69 -21.64 3.18
CA ILE A 80 -19.87 -20.75 3.18
C ILE A 80 -20.75 -21.12 2.00
N ALA A 81 -21.92 -21.72 2.28
CA ALA A 81 -22.83 -22.24 1.26
C ALA A 81 -23.37 -21.15 0.31
N ASN A 82 -23.70 -19.96 0.85
CA ASN A 82 -24.21 -18.83 0.06
C ASN A 82 -23.23 -18.37 -1.04
N PHE A 83 -21.93 -18.49 -0.80
CA PHE A 83 -20.89 -18.15 -1.78
C PHE A 83 -20.39 -19.36 -2.56
N LYS A 84 -20.99 -20.53 -2.42
CA LYS A 84 -20.54 -21.80 -3.01
C LYS A 84 -19.06 -22.09 -2.74
N LEU A 85 -18.60 -21.69 -1.54
CA LEU A 85 -17.22 -21.74 -1.12
C LEU A 85 -16.99 -22.90 -0.16
N ARG A 86 -15.96 -23.70 -0.44
CA ARG A 86 -15.47 -24.75 0.46
C ARG A 86 -14.16 -24.34 1.11
N GLU A 87 -13.92 -24.82 2.31
CA GLU A 87 -12.63 -24.66 2.99
C GLU A 87 -11.48 -25.19 2.11
N GLY A 88 -10.35 -24.50 2.13
CA GLY A 88 -9.17 -24.86 1.35
C GLY A 88 -9.17 -24.39 -0.11
N VAL A 89 -10.30 -23.91 -0.64
CA VAL A 89 -10.37 -23.35 -2.01
C VAL A 89 -9.58 -22.06 -2.09
N SER A 90 -8.79 -21.91 -3.16
CA SER A 90 -8.01 -20.69 -3.42
C SER A 90 -8.93 -19.56 -3.88
N ILE A 91 -8.91 -18.41 -3.18
CA ILE A 91 -9.81 -17.28 -3.42
C ILE A 91 -9.11 -15.93 -3.62
N GLY A 92 -7.81 -15.91 -3.54
CA GLY A 92 -7.05 -14.66 -3.74
C GLY A 92 -5.56 -14.90 -3.74
N ALA A 93 -4.83 -13.81 -3.96
CA ALA A 93 -3.39 -13.77 -3.92
C ALA A 93 -2.91 -12.55 -3.15
N LYS A 94 -1.83 -12.67 -2.40
CA LYS A 94 -1.21 -11.54 -1.68
C LYS A 94 0.29 -11.54 -1.84
N VAL A 95 0.87 -10.34 -1.80
CA VAL A 95 2.32 -10.13 -1.76
C VAL A 95 2.65 -9.21 -0.59
N THR A 96 3.71 -9.52 0.14
CA THR A 96 4.26 -8.64 1.19
C THR A 96 5.62 -8.15 0.74
N LEU A 97 5.72 -6.84 0.54
CA LEU A 97 6.94 -6.16 0.13
C LEU A 97 7.62 -5.54 1.35
N ARG A 98 8.95 -5.67 1.41
CA ARG A 98 9.79 -5.11 2.48
C ARG A 98 11.07 -4.52 1.89
N ARG A 99 11.76 -3.69 2.68
CA ARG A 99 13.07 -3.09 2.35
C ARG A 99 13.03 -2.36 0.99
N ASP A 100 13.98 -2.62 0.12
CA ASP A 100 14.16 -1.86 -1.12
C ASP A 100 13.00 -2.05 -2.11
N ARG A 101 12.47 -3.27 -2.25
CA ARG A 101 11.29 -3.55 -3.09
C ARG A 101 10.04 -2.79 -2.65
N MET A 102 9.89 -2.56 -1.36
CA MET A 102 8.78 -1.77 -0.80
C MET A 102 8.87 -0.30 -1.26
N TYR A 103 10.06 0.31 -1.18
CA TYR A 103 10.25 1.69 -1.62
C TYR A 103 10.09 1.84 -3.13
N GLU A 104 10.58 0.89 -3.92
CA GLU A 104 10.39 0.86 -5.37
C GLU A 104 8.92 0.76 -5.77
N PHE A 105 8.19 -0.13 -5.12
CA PHE A 105 6.75 -0.26 -5.36
C PHE A 105 6.01 1.03 -4.98
N LEU A 106 6.34 1.64 -3.84
CA LEU A 106 5.72 2.89 -3.42
C LEU A 106 5.99 4.03 -4.40
N ASP A 107 7.21 4.12 -4.92
CA ASP A 107 7.59 5.13 -5.90
C ASP A 107 6.76 5.00 -7.19
N ARG A 108 6.64 3.78 -7.72
CA ARG A 108 5.80 3.51 -8.90
C ARG A 108 4.32 3.74 -8.62
N LEU A 109 3.84 3.34 -7.45
CA LEU A 109 2.46 3.58 -7.04
C LEU A 109 2.11 5.07 -7.06
N VAL A 110 2.94 5.91 -6.43
CA VAL A 110 2.66 7.35 -6.28
C VAL A 110 2.85 8.11 -7.59
N ASN A 111 3.93 7.85 -8.32
CA ASN A 111 4.30 8.66 -9.47
C ASN A 111 3.75 8.15 -10.81
N VAL A 112 3.40 6.87 -10.90
CA VAL A 112 2.96 6.26 -12.16
C VAL A 112 1.53 5.75 -12.07
N ALA A 113 1.21 4.92 -11.07
CA ALA A 113 -0.08 4.26 -11.00
C ALA A 113 -1.22 5.20 -10.59
N LEU A 114 -1.05 5.99 -9.50
CA LEU A 114 -2.10 6.90 -9.02
C LEU A 114 -2.53 7.97 -10.06
N PRO A 115 -1.62 8.62 -10.80
CA PRO A 115 -2.03 9.56 -11.85
C PRO A 115 -2.80 8.92 -13.01
N ARG A 116 -2.65 7.61 -13.22
CA ARG A 116 -3.36 6.86 -14.29
C ARG A 116 -4.73 6.35 -13.86
N VAL A 117 -5.07 6.44 -12.56
CA VAL A 117 -6.40 6.05 -12.06
C VAL A 117 -7.45 7.00 -12.62
N ARG A 118 -8.51 6.45 -13.21
CA ARG A 118 -9.64 7.24 -13.74
C ARG A 118 -10.34 7.96 -12.60
N ASP A 119 -10.68 9.25 -12.83
CA ASP A 119 -11.37 10.11 -11.86
C ASP A 119 -10.69 10.19 -10.48
N PHE A 120 -9.35 10.16 -10.47
CA PHE A 120 -8.61 10.26 -9.23
C PHE A 120 -8.77 11.65 -8.59
N ARG A 121 -9.34 11.70 -7.38
CA ARG A 121 -9.60 12.93 -6.61
C ARG A 121 -8.72 13.07 -5.37
N GLY A 122 -7.69 12.24 -5.24
CA GLY A 122 -6.85 12.15 -4.06
C GLY A 122 -7.20 10.94 -3.17
N LEU A 123 -6.34 10.70 -2.20
CA LEU A 123 -6.46 9.59 -1.26
C LEU A 123 -7.33 9.98 -0.05
N SER A 124 -8.19 9.08 0.42
CA SER A 124 -9.02 9.33 1.60
C SER A 124 -8.17 9.45 2.87
N ALA A 125 -8.32 10.55 3.59
CA ALA A 125 -7.67 10.73 4.89
C ALA A 125 -8.29 9.88 6.02
N LYS A 126 -9.47 9.27 5.78
CA LYS A 126 -10.19 8.44 6.75
C LYS A 126 -9.82 6.96 6.67
N SER A 127 -8.91 6.58 5.77
CA SER A 127 -8.52 5.18 5.54
C SER A 127 -7.33 4.73 6.39
N PHE A 128 -7.04 5.42 7.47
CA PHE A 128 -6.14 4.99 8.53
C PHE A 128 -6.88 4.08 9.52
N ASP A 129 -6.16 3.20 10.19
CA ASP A 129 -6.71 2.19 11.11
C ASP A 129 -6.66 2.57 12.61
N GLY A 130 -6.19 3.77 12.95
CA GLY A 130 -5.97 4.22 14.32
C GLY A 130 -4.59 3.88 14.89
N ASN A 131 -3.85 2.99 14.23
CA ASN A 131 -2.50 2.54 14.63
C ASN A 131 -1.42 2.92 13.61
N GLY A 132 -1.68 3.95 12.81
CA GLY A 132 -0.72 4.47 11.85
C GLY A 132 -0.55 3.63 10.57
N ASN A 133 -1.43 2.67 10.27
CA ASN A 133 -1.42 1.98 8.99
C ASN A 133 -2.45 2.59 8.04
N TYR A 134 -2.14 2.57 6.76
CA TYR A 134 -2.99 3.13 5.71
C TYR A 134 -3.41 2.08 4.72
N SER A 135 -4.71 2.04 4.36
CA SER A 135 -5.25 1.12 3.37
C SER A 135 -5.93 1.85 2.23
N MET A 136 -5.73 1.39 1.01
CA MET A 136 -6.37 1.92 -0.20
C MET A 136 -6.77 0.81 -1.15
N GLY A 137 -7.88 1.01 -1.87
CA GLY A 137 -8.33 0.14 -2.95
C GLY A 137 -8.07 0.76 -4.32
N LEU A 138 -7.51 -0.02 -5.23
CA LEU A 138 -7.45 0.28 -6.65
C LEU A 138 -8.50 -0.57 -7.37
N LYS A 139 -9.29 0.05 -8.23
CA LYS A 139 -10.38 -0.64 -8.94
C LYS A 139 -9.88 -1.51 -10.09
N GLU A 140 -8.74 -1.13 -10.68
CA GLU A 140 -8.22 -1.73 -11.91
C GLU A 140 -6.72 -1.99 -11.79
N GLN A 141 -6.26 -3.20 -12.14
CA GLN A 141 -4.82 -3.53 -12.18
C GLN A 141 -4.08 -2.89 -13.36
N ILE A 142 -4.79 -2.53 -14.42
CA ILE A 142 -4.22 -1.93 -15.63
C ILE A 142 -3.64 -0.52 -15.44
N VAL A 143 -3.81 0.10 -14.27
CA VAL A 143 -3.15 1.37 -13.94
C VAL A 143 -1.63 1.21 -13.84
N PHE A 144 -1.15 -0.01 -13.62
CA PHE A 144 0.27 -0.33 -13.62
C PHE A 144 0.77 -0.60 -15.04
N PRO A 145 1.86 0.08 -15.48
CA PRO A 145 2.38 -0.07 -16.84
C PRO A 145 2.99 -1.44 -17.12
N GLU A 146 3.28 -2.22 -16.08
CA GLU A 146 3.82 -3.58 -16.18
C GLU A 146 2.78 -4.59 -16.68
N ILE A 147 1.51 -4.22 -16.65
CA ILE A 147 0.40 -5.06 -17.11
C ILE A 147 0.12 -4.76 -18.58
N ASP A 148 0.23 -5.78 -19.39
CA ASP A 148 -0.14 -5.74 -20.80
C ASP A 148 -1.66 -5.92 -20.93
N TYR A 149 -2.34 -4.90 -21.47
CA TYR A 149 -3.80 -4.88 -21.59
C TYR A 149 -4.32 -6.07 -22.41
N ASP A 150 -3.59 -6.48 -23.44
CA ASP A 150 -4.02 -7.55 -24.35
C ASP A 150 -3.97 -8.94 -23.69
N ARG A 151 -3.25 -9.08 -22.58
CA ARG A 151 -3.13 -10.34 -21.82
C ARG A 151 -4.08 -10.44 -20.65
N VAL A 152 -4.78 -9.35 -20.32
CA VAL A 152 -5.71 -9.32 -19.18
C VAL A 152 -7.00 -10.04 -19.56
N ASP A 153 -7.33 -11.12 -18.86
CA ASP A 153 -8.60 -11.86 -19.03
C ASP A 153 -9.78 -11.12 -18.41
N THR A 154 -9.58 -10.50 -17.23
CA THR A 154 -10.62 -9.74 -16.51
C THR A 154 -9.99 -8.60 -15.72
N ILE A 155 -10.66 -7.45 -15.67
CA ILE A 155 -10.27 -6.33 -14.82
C ILE A 155 -10.52 -6.73 -13.36
N ARG A 156 -9.47 -6.61 -12.52
CA ARG A 156 -9.51 -6.94 -11.10
C ARG A 156 -9.06 -5.76 -10.26
N GLY A 157 -9.79 -5.55 -9.17
CA GLY A 157 -9.35 -4.61 -8.15
C GLY A 157 -8.28 -5.23 -7.24
N MET A 158 -7.53 -4.37 -6.59
CA MET A 158 -6.55 -4.77 -5.57
C MET A 158 -6.58 -3.82 -4.38
N ASN A 159 -6.22 -4.34 -3.22
CA ASN A 159 -6.04 -3.57 -2.00
C ASN A 159 -4.55 -3.43 -1.70
N VAL A 160 -4.12 -2.22 -1.42
CA VAL A 160 -2.76 -1.89 -0.99
C VAL A 160 -2.82 -1.41 0.45
N VAL A 161 -2.13 -2.11 1.33
CA VAL A 161 -2.01 -1.75 2.75
C VAL A 161 -0.57 -1.35 3.04
N ILE A 162 -0.37 -0.14 3.50
CA ILE A 162 0.92 0.43 3.88
C ILE A 162 1.02 0.37 5.40
N CYS A 163 1.89 -0.48 5.92
CA CYS A 163 2.14 -0.58 7.35
C CYS A 163 3.35 0.28 7.72
N THR A 164 3.17 1.09 8.76
CA THR A 164 4.23 1.94 9.31
C THR A 164 4.52 1.55 10.76
N THR A 165 5.57 2.11 11.32
CA THR A 165 5.88 2.00 12.76
C THR A 165 5.39 3.20 13.54
N ALA A 166 4.53 4.05 12.96
CA ALA A 166 3.92 5.17 13.66
C ALA A 166 2.97 4.68 14.76
N ASN A 167 2.91 5.40 15.86
CA ASN A 167 1.99 5.10 16.94
C ASN A 167 0.62 5.75 16.72
N THR A 168 0.57 6.84 15.95
CA THR A 168 -0.64 7.60 15.66
C THR A 168 -0.86 7.81 14.17
N ASP A 169 -2.12 7.98 13.77
CA ASP A 169 -2.48 8.27 12.38
C ASP A 169 -1.92 9.61 11.88
N ASN A 170 -1.74 10.59 12.78
CA ASN A 170 -1.16 11.89 12.42
C ASN A 170 0.31 11.75 12.02
N GLU A 171 1.09 10.99 12.78
CA GLU A 171 2.49 10.69 12.42
C GLU A 171 2.59 9.95 11.09
N ALA A 172 1.75 8.91 10.90
CA ALA A 172 1.71 8.16 9.66
C ALA A 172 1.32 9.03 8.46
N ARG A 173 0.35 9.95 8.65
CA ARG A 173 -0.11 10.88 7.61
C ARG A 173 1.01 11.82 7.17
N GLU A 174 1.74 12.42 8.11
CA GLU A 174 2.86 13.29 7.77
C GLU A 174 4.02 12.52 7.11
N LEU A 175 4.31 11.29 7.59
CA LEU A 175 5.27 10.41 6.94
C LEU A 175 4.88 10.11 5.47
N LEU A 176 3.62 9.74 5.23
CA LEU A 176 3.13 9.41 3.89
C LEU A 176 3.05 10.66 2.99
N ARG A 177 2.73 11.85 3.54
CA ARG A 177 2.85 13.11 2.81
C ARG A 177 4.28 13.40 2.37
N GLY A 178 5.24 13.13 3.23
CA GLY A 178 6.66 13.24 2.88
C GLY A 178 7.08 12.34 1.71
N PHE A 179 6.40 11.20 1.53
CA PHE A 179 6.55 10.35 0.34
C PHE A 179 5.71 10.81 -0.86
N ASN A 180 5.14 12.02 -0.83
CA ASN A 180 4.30 12.60 -1.86
C ASN A 180 2.99 11.84 -2.14
N LEU A 181 2.42 11.13 -1.17
CA LEU A 181 1.07 10.59 -1.33
C LEU A 181 0.07 11.76 -1.42
N PRO A 182 -0.83 11.77 -2.43
CA PRO A 182 -1.74 12.88 -2.71
C PRO A 182 -2.96 12.90 -1.79
N PHE A 183 -2.77 13.33 -0.54
CA PHE A 183 -3.88 13.59 0.38
C PHE A 183 -4.55 14.94 0.09
N PRO A 184 -5.87 15.09 0.30
CA PRO A 184 -6.57 16.38 0.11
C PRO A 184 -5.96 17.49 0.97
N LYS A 185 -5.88 18.70 0.40
CA LYS A 185 -5.26 19.86 1.08
C LYS A 185 -6.03 20.37 2.31
N ASN A 186 -7.31 20.02 2.45
CA ASN A 186 -8.19 20.54 3.53
C ASN A 186 -7.90 19.96 4.92
N ASP A 187 -7.04 18.94 5.01
CA ASP A 187 -6.70 18.32 6.31
C ASP A 187 -5.68 19.13 7.14
N LYS A 188 -5.13 20.23 6.60
CA LYS A 188 -4.16 21.07 7.34
C LYS A 188 -4.76 21.79 8.55
N GLN A 189 -6.07 22.04 8.56
CA GLN A 189 -6.74 22.75 9.66
C GLN A 189 -7.17 21.84 10.81
N GLN A 190 -7.44 20.57 10.58
CA GLN A 190 -7.84 19.63 11.64
C GLN A 190 -6.65 19.06 12.44
N ALA A 191 -5.46 18.98 11.85
CA ALA A 191 -4.27 18.52 12.58
C ALA A 191 -3.78 19.56 13.60
N ALA A 192 -3.96 20.85 13.32
CA ALA A 192 -3.55 21.93 14.22
C ALA A 192 -4.50 22.13 15.42
N SER A 193 -5.78 21.73 15.30
CA SER A 193 -6.78 21.91 16.37
C SER A 193 -6.74 20.81 17.45
N ASN A 194 -6.18 19.62 17.15
CA ASN A 194 -6.10 18.51 18.11
C ASN A 194 -4.83 18.49 18.97
N VAL A 195 -3.85 19.36 18.70
CA VAL A 195 -2.62 19.46 19.51
C VAL A 195 -2.82 20.37 20.74
N GLY A 196 -3.96 21.08 20.82
CA GLY A 196 -4.22 22.12 21.84
C GLY A 196 -5.09 21.72 23.03
N THR A 197 -5.63 20.49 23.12
CA THR A 197 -6.65 20.13 24.13
C THR A 197 -6.23 19.08 25.16
N ASP A 198 -5.02 18.54 25.11
CA ASP A 198 -4.56 17.58 26.13
C ASP A 198 -3.53 18.18 27.12
N LYS A 199 -3.77 19.42 27.54
CA LYS A 199 -3.08 20.01 28.69
C LYS A 199 -4.09 20.84 29.50
N VAL A 200 -4.84 20.16 30.35
CA VAL A 200 -5.35 20.66 31.64
C VAL A 200 -5.42 19.48 32.59
#